data_c0d31153c973b2893c8557fb1e7e1959
#
_entry.id   c0d31153c973b2893c8557fb1e7e1959
#
_cell.length_a   1.000
_cell.length_b   1.000
_cell.length_c   1.000
_cell.angle_alpha   90.00
_cell.angle_beta   90.00
_cell.angle_gamma   90.00
#
_symmetry.space_group_name_H-M   'P 1'
#
loop_
_entity.id
_entity.type
_entity.pdbx_description
1 polymer ?
#
loop_
_entity_poly.entity_id
_entity_poly.type
_entity_poly.pdbx_seq_one_letter_code
_entity_poly.pdbx_strand_id
1 'polypeptide(L)'
;MVFGKFTERAQIVLVEAQKESQYFKHGYIGTEHILLGILKECGFANRVLYISGITVDKVRNLIEDYLGFGDVDVSIGEMLLNPRTKRVFDDSLAKAMMYNHNYINPEHILLALLDDVESIAYTIISNLKVDLKGIKTEIINYINKNDINDAKQLE
;
A
#
# COMPACT_ATOMS: atom_id res chain seq x y z
N MET A 1 -5.76 -17.59 3.38
CA MET A 1 -5.32 -16.49 2.55
C MET A 1 -5.49 -15.16 3.27
N VAL A 2 -4.52 -14.25 3.14
CA VAL A 2 -4.53 -13.00 3.91
C VAL A 2 -5.71 -12.09 3.58
N PHE A 3 -6.31 -12.22 2.39
CA PHE A 3 -7.44 -11.35 2.01
C PHE A 3 -8.63 -11.48 2.95
N GLY A 4 -8.82 -12.63 3.59
CA GLY A 4 -9.87 -12.79 4.59
C GLY A 4 -9.63 -11.95 5.84
N LYS A 5 -8.42 -11.42 6.02
CA LYS A 5 -8.06 -10.53 7.12
C LYS A 5 -8.05 -9.06 6.74
N PHE A 6 -8.32 -8.73 5.47
CA PHE A 6 -8.36 -7.34 5.02
C PHE A 6 -9.61 -6.66 5.53
N THR A 7 -9.42 -5.47 6.09
CA THR A 7 -10.53 -4.58 6.41
C THR A 7 -11.14 -4.06 5.13
N GLU A 8 -12.30 -3.44 5.24
CA GLU A 8 -12.92 -2.77 4.11
C GLU A 8 -11.99 -1.70 3.53
N ARG A 9 -11.31 -0.94 4.39
CA ARG A 9 -10.35 0.07 3.95
C ARG A 9 -9.16 -0.57 3.20
N ALA A 10 -8.66 -1.70 3.68
CA ALA A 10 -7.57 -2.41 2.99
C ALA A 10 -8.03 -2.96 1.63
N GLN A 11 -9.29 -3.39 1.53
CA GLN A 11 -9.85 -3.81 0.26
C GLN A 11 -9.94 -2.65 -0.74
N ILE A 12 -10.24 -1.45 -0.27
CA ILE A 12 -10.21 -0.25 -1.12
C ILE A 12 -8.82 -0.02 -1.67
N VAL A 13 -7.78 -0.19 -0.85
CA VAL A 13 -6.39 -0.08 -1.31
C VAL A 13 -6.15 -1.03 -2.49
N LEU A 14 -6.58 -2.29 -2.36
CA LEU A 14 -6.39 -3.28 -3.41
C LEU A 14 -7.15 -2.91 -4.68
N VAL A 15 -8.40 -2.49 -4.56
CA VAL A 15 -9.20 -2.08 -5.71
C VAL A 15 -8.56 -0.90 -6.44
N GLU A 16 -8.11 0.10 -5.69
CA GLU A 16 -7.45 1.26 -6.29
C GLU A 16 -6.11 0.89 -6.92
N ALA A 17 -5.37 -0.04 -6.32
CA ALA A 17 -4.14 -0.55 -6.91
C ALA A 17 -4.41 -1.25 -8.25
N GLN A 18 -5.47 -2.02 -8.35
CA GLN A 18 -5.87 -2.66 -9.60
C GLN A 18 -6.16 -1.62 -10.68
N LYS A 19 -6.87 -0.57 -10.32
CA LYS A 19 -7.18 0.53 -11.27
C LYS A 19 -5.90 1.21 -11.75
N GLU A 20 -4.93 1.41 -10.88
CA GLU A 20 -3.66 2.04 -11.25
C GLU A 20 -2.84 1.13 -12.16
N SER A 21 -2.79 -0.17 -11.87
CA SER A 21 -2.13 -1.12 -12.76
C SER A 21 -2.77 -1.12 -14.14
N GLN A 22 -4.09 -1.05 -14.18
CA GLN A 22 -4.83 -0.99 -15.45
C GLN A 22 -4.54 0.31 -16.20
N TYR A 23 -4.48 1.43 -15.50
CA TYR A 23 -4.12 2.72 -16.09
C TYR A 23 -2.75 2.66 -16.77
N PHE A 24 -1.77 2.03 -16.14
CA PHE A 24 -0.42 1.87 -16.70
C PHE A 24 -0.31 0.71 -17.68
N LYS A 25 -1.35 -0.11 -17.81
CA LYS A 25 -1.35 -1.32 -18.66
C LYS A 25 -0.21 -2.29 -18.31
N HIS A 26 0.06 -2.44 -17.02
CA HIS A 26 1.13 -3.32 -16.57
C HIS A 26 0.73 -4.79 -16.49
N GLY A 27 -0.55 -5.09 -16.29
CA GLY A 27 -1.05 -6.48 -16.27
C GLY A 27 -0.77 -7.24 -14.98
N TYR A 28 -0.23 -6.59 -13.97
CA TYR A 28 0.04 -7.17 -12.65
C TYR A 28 -0.14 -6.08 -11.59
N ILE A 29 -0.30 -6.50 -10.34
CA ILE A 29 -0.34 -5.57 -9.21
C ILE A 29 0.98 -5.68 -8.48
N GLY A 30 1.80 -4.63 -8.58
CA GLY A 30 3.08 -4.52 -7.91
C GLY A 30 2.99 -3.63 -6.68
N THR A 31 4.09 -3.55 -5.92
CA THR A 31 4.16 -2.72 -4.72
C THR A 31 3.92 -1.24 -5.04
N GLU A 32 4.35 -0.78 -6.20
CA GLU A 32 4.13 0.59 -6.67
C GLU A 32 2.64 0.89 -6.82
N HIS A 33 1.86 -0.07 -7.30
CA HIS A 33 0.41 0.09 -7.43
C HIS A 33 -0.26 0.09 -6.05
N ILE A 34 0.24 -0.73 -5.13
CA ILE A 34 -0.26 -0.75 -3.75
C ILE A 34 -0.01 0.59 -3.07
N LEU A 35 1.16 1.19 -3.29
CA LEU A 35 1.45 2.53 -2.77
C LEU A 35 0.42 3.56 -3.27
N LEU A 36 0.11 3.52 -4.56
CA LEU A 36 -0.94 4.39 -5.10
C LEU A 36 -2.31 4.09 -4.49
N GLY A 37 -2.61 2.82 -4.25
CA GLY A 37 -3.85 2.44 -3.58
C GLY A 37 -3.96 3.04 -2.18
N ILE A 38 -2.87 3.03 -1.42
CA ILE A 38 -2.85 3.65 -0.09
C ILE A 38 -3.05 5.17 -0.20
N LEU A 39 -2.43 5.79 -1.17
CA LEU A 39 -2.57 7.24 -1.39
C LEU A 39 -3.99 7.64 -1.79
N LYS A 40 -4.74 6.74 -2.41
CA LYS A 40 -6.10 7.00 -2.86
C LYS A 40 -7.16 6.59 -1.83
N GLU A 41 -6.80 5.88 -0.79
CA GLU A 41 -7.69 5.56 0.31
C GLU A 41 -7.67 6.74 1.29
N CYS A 42 -8.83 7.22 1.70
CA CYS A 42 -8.95 8.47 2.48
C CYS A 42 -8.77 8.22 3.97
N GLY A 43 -7.60 7.70 4.37
CA GLY A 43 -7.33 7.38 5.76
C GLY A 43 -6.07 8.03 6.31
N PHE A 44 -5.66 7.57 7.48
CA PHE A 44 -4.51 8.13 8.18
C PHE A 44 -3.21 7.93 7.39
N ALA A 45 -3.01 6.74 6.82
CA ALA A 45 -1.81 6.45 6.03
C ALA A 45 -1.66 7.43 4.88
N ASN A 46 -2.75 7.70 4.15
CA ASN A 46 -2.75 8.69 3.08
C ASN A 46 -2.34 10.06 3.60
N ARG A 47 -2.90 10.50 4.73
CA ARG A 47 -2.60 11.84 5.27
C ARG A 47 -1.14 11.98 5.65
N VAL A 48 -0.55 10.97 6.28
CA VAL A 48 0.86 11.00 6.66
C VAL A 48 1.74 11.10 5.42
N LEU A 49 1.46 10.29 4.41
CA LEU A 49 2.22 10.32 3.16
C LEU A 49 2.10 11.67 2.47
N TYR A 50 0.88 12.20 2.40
CA TYR A 50 0.62 13.46 1.72
C TYR A 50 1.34 14.63 2.40
N ILE A 51 1.27 14.69 3.74
CA ILE A 51 1.96 15.72 4.51
C ILE A 51 3.47 15.63 4.32
N SER A 52 3.99 14.41 4.15
CA SER A 52 5.41 14.18 3.90
C SER A 52 5.84 14.52 2.48
N GLY A 53 4.91 14.88 1.61
CA GLY A 53 5.21 15.23 0.23
C GLY A 53 5.08 14.10 -0.77
N ILE A 54 4.51 12.97 -0.35
CA ILE A 54 4.27 11.83 -1.24
C ILE A 54 2.83 11.91 -1.74
N THR A 55 2.67 12.24 -3.02
CA THR A 55 1.36 12.44 -3.64
C THR A 55 1.15 11.46 -4.78
N VAL A 56 -0.10 11.29 -5.19
CA VAL A 56 -0.45 10.42 -6.31
C VAL A 56 0.33 10.84 -7.58
N ASP A 57 0.33 12.14 -7.87
CA ASP A 57 0.98 12.62 -9.09
C ASP A 57 2.49 12.37 -9.09
N LYS A 58 3.16 12.61 -7.96
CA LYS A 58 4.59 12.37 -7.86
C LYS A 58 4.91 10.89 -8.01
N VAL A 59 4.13 10.03 -7.39
CA VAL A 59 4.35 8.59 -7.48
C VAL A 59 4.06 8.09 -8.90
N ARG A 60 2.99 8.54 -9.53
CA ARG A 60 2.70 8.18 -10.92
C ARG A 60 3.83 8.59 -11.85
N ASN A 61 4.34 9.80 -11.69
CA ASN A 61 5.45 10.27 -12.53
C ASN A 61 6.69 9.38 -12.37
N LEU A 62 7.00 8.96 -11.16
CA LEU A 62 8.14 8.07 -10.93
C LEU A 62 7.90 6.67 -11.45
N ILE A 63 6.68 6.16 -11.37
CA ILE A 63 6.34 4.87 -11.99
C ILE A 63 6.55 4.95 -13.50
N GLU A 64 6.09 6.03 -14.13
CA GLU A 64 6.28 6.22 -15.56
C GLU A 64 7.76 6.29 -15.91
N ASP A 65 8.56 7.00 -15.11
CA ASP A 65 10.00 7.12 -15.35
C ASP A 65 10.72 5.79 -15.21
N TYR A 66 10.36 4.99 -14.20
CA TYR A 66 11.05 3.73 -13.93
C TYR A 66 10.57 2.57 -14.78
N LEU A 67 9.26 2.49 -15.03
CA LEU A 67 8.65 1.32 -15.66
C LEU A 67 8.00 1.63 -16.99
N GLY A 68 7.62 2.89 -17.22
CA GLY A 68 6.86 3.27 -18.40
C GLY A 68 5.47 2.67 -18.39
N PHE A 69 4.77 2.84 -19.50
CA PHE A 69 3.48 2.19 -19.73
C PHE A 69 3.71 0.84 -20.37
N GLY A 70 2.87 -0.13 -20.02
CA GLY A 70 2.85 -1.43 -20.66
C GLY A 70 1.88 -1.47 -21.83
N ASP A 71 1.59 -2.67 -22.28
CA ASP A 71 0.65 -2.93 -23.37
C ASP A 71 -0.33 -4.05 -23.03
N VAL A 72 -0.42 -4.40 -21.75
CA VAL A 72 -1.30 -5.47 -21.28
C VAL A 72 -2.67 -4.89 -20.97
N ASP A 73 -3.70 -5.49 -21.54
CA ASP A 73 -5.08 -5.03 -21.40
C ASP A 73 -5.89 -6.15 -20.76
N VAL A 74 -5.94 -6.14 -19.43
CA VAL A 74 -6.69 -7.13 -18.67
C VAL A 74 -7.76 -6.44 -17.82
N SER A 75 -8.86 -7.13 -17.60
CA SER A 75 -9.89 -6.64 -16.70
C SER A 75 -9.43 -6.74 -15.26
N ILE A 76 -10.03 -5.90 -14.40
CA ILE A 76 -9.60 -5.79 -12.99
C ILE A 76 -9.60 -7.15 -12.30
N GLY A 77 -10.63 -7.97 -12.48
CA GLY A 77 -10.74 -9.26 -11.82
C GLY A 77 -9.71 -10.30 -12.24
N GLU A 78 -8.98 -10.04 -13.31
CA GLU A 78 -8.02 -10.99 -13.88
C GLU A 78 -6.57 -10.68 -13.50
N MET A 79 -6.31 -9.55 -12.85
CA MET A 79 -4.96 -9.17 -12.48
C MET A 79 -4.42 -10.01 -11.34
N LEU A 80 -3.14 -10.37 -11.44
CA LEU A 80 -2.45 -11.15 -10.43
C LEU A 80 -1.48 -10.27 -9.66
N LEU A 81 -1.34 -10.56 -8.37
CA LEU A 81 -0.30 -9.95 -7.56
C LEU A 81 1.05 -10.50 -7.98
N ASN A 82 2.06 -9.64 -8.14
CA ASN A 82 3.39 -10.16 -8.34
C ASN A 82 3.94 -10.76 -7.02
N PRO A 83 5.02 -11.57 -7.09
CA PRO A 83 5.50 -12.26 -5.88
C PRO A 83 5.87 -11.32 -4.74
N ARG A 84 6.44 -10.18 -5.04
CA ARG A 84 6.83 -9.23 -3.99
C ARG A 84 5.62 -8.63 -3.29
N THR A 85 4.56 -8.33 -4.03
CA THR A 85 3.32 -7.82 -3.46
C THR A 85 2.67 -8.87 -2.55
N LYS A 86 2.72 -10.15 -2.94
CA LYS A 86 2.24 -11.23 -2.08
C LYS A 86 2.99 -11.24 -0.75
N ARG A 87 4.30 -11.09 -0.78
CA ARG A 87 5.11 -11.02 0.44
C ARG A 87 4.76 -9.81 1.31
N VAL A 88 4.53 -8.66 0.68
CA VAL A 88 4.10 -7.47 1.42
C VAL A 88 2.79 -7.74 2.16
N PHE A 89 1.85 -8.41 1.53
CA PHE A 89 0.59 -8.72 2.19
C PHE A 89 0.77 -9.72 3.34
N ASP A 90 1.63 -10.73 3.17
CA ASP A 90 1.96 -11.64 4.26
C ASP A 90 2.63 -10.89 5.42
N ASP A 91 3.54 -9.98 5.12
CA ASP A 91 4.19 -9.14 6.12
C ASP A 91 3.20 -8.18 6.79
N SER A 92 2.20 -7.72 6.04
CA SER A 92 1.15 -6.87 6.60
C SER A 92 0.36 -7.61 7.69
N LEU A 93 0.07 -8.88 7.46
CA LEU A 93 -0.58 -9.71 8.48
C LEU A 93 0.34 -9.88 9.70
N ALA A 94 1.63 -10.13 9.46
CA ALA A 94 2.60 -10.24 10.55
C ALA A 94 2.68 -8.93 11.35
N LYS A 95 2.65 -7.78 10.68
CA LYS A 95 2.62 -6.48 11.36
C LYS A 95 1.37 -6.32 12.21
N ALA A 96 0.20 -6.66 11.67
CA ALA A 96 -1.04 -6.58 12.43
C ALA A 96 -0.96 -7.43 13.69
N MET A 97 -0.50 -8.67 13.56
CA MET A 97 -0.37 -9.58 14.70
C MET A 97 0.65 -9.09 15.73
N MET A 98 1.74 -8.46 15.27
CA MET A 98 2.75 -7.89 16.15
C MET A 98 2.15 -6.84 17.10
N TYR A 99 1.17 -6.09 16.63
CA TYR A 99 0.49 -5.06 17.42
C TYR A 99 -0.83 -5.56 18.03
N ASN A 100 -1.02 -6.89 18.06
CA ASN A 100 -2.22 -7.54 18.63
C ASN A 100 -3.51 -7.15 17.91
N HIS A 101 -3.43 -6.95 16.61
CA HIS A 101 -4.58 -6.68 15.77
C HIS A 101 -4.96 -7.91 14.97
N ASN A 102 -6.25 -8.13 14.78
CA ASN A 102 -6.79 -9.30 14.08
C ASN A 102 -7.01 -9.05 12.59
N TYR A 103 -6.95 -7.81 12.15
CA TYR A 103 -7.25 -7.42 10.78
C TYR A 103 -6.17 -6.51 10.22
N ILE A 104 -6.03 -6.54 8.89
CA ILE A 104 -5.05 -5.74 8.16
C ILE A 104 -5.72 -4.45 7.68
N ASN A 105 -5.19 -3.32 8.12
CA ASN A 105 -5.55 -1.99 7.66
C ASN A 105 -4.47 -1.43 6.73
N PRO A 106 -4.77 -0.35 5.98
CA PRO A 106 -3.75 0.29 5.14
C PRO A 106 -2.47 0.66 5.88
N GLU A 107 -2.57 1.00 7.16
CA GLU A 107 -1.40 1.33 7.99
C GLU A 107 -0.45 0.14 8.12
N HIS A 108 -0.97 -1.07 8.27
CA HIS A 108 -0.13 -2.28 8.32
C HIS A 108 0.52 -2.53 6.96
N ILE A 109 -0.21 -2.32 5.88
CA ILE A 109 0.33 -2.50 4.52
C ILE A 109 1.46 -1.49 4.29
N LEU A 110 1.27 -0.25 4.70
CA LEU A 110 2.31 0.78 4.55
C LEU A 110 3.58 0.41 5.31
N LEU A 111 3.47 -0.06 6.55
CA LEU A 111 4.64 -0.50 7.32
C LEU A 111 5.39 -1.62 6.59
N ALA A 112 4.66 -2.59 6.04
CA ALA A 112 5.28 -3.68 5.30
C ALA A 112 5.99 -3.17 4.05
N LEU A 113 5.40 -2.21 3.33
CA LEU A 113 6.05 -1.58 2.18
C LEU A 113 7.34 -0.87 2.57
N LEU A 114 7.32 -0.14 3.67
CA LEU A 114 8.47 0.64 4.12
C LEU A 114 9.60 -0.25 4.63
N ASP A 115 9.31 -1.48 5.04
CA ASP A 115 10.32 -2.43 5.48
C ASP A 115 10.91 -3.23 4.31
N ASP A 116 10.28 -3.26 3.15
CA ASP A 116 10.77 -4.00 2.00
C ASP A 116 11.64 -3.10 1.11
N VAL A 117 12.91 -3.01 1.49
CA VAL A 117 13.87 -2.09 0.86
C VAL A 117 14.16 -2.42 -0.61
N GLU A 118 13.81 -3.62 -1.06
CA GLU A 118 14.01 -4.04 -2.44
C GLU A 118 12.78 -3.81 -3.31
N SER A 119 11.69 -3.33 -2.74
CA SER A 119 10.48 -3.07 -3.52
C SER A 119 10.60 -1.81 -4.35
N ILE A 120 9.84 -1.78 -5.45
CA ILE A 120 9.75 -0.57 -6.27
C ILE A 120 9.11 0.57 -5.47
N ALA A 121 8.12 0.26 -4.64
CA ALA A 121 7.51 1.27 -3.77
C ALA A 121 8.55 1.95 -2.88
N TYR A 122 9.43 1.17 -2.25
CA TYR A 122 10.49 1.72 -1.42
C TYR A 122 11.44 2.60 -2.23
N THR A 123 11.82 2.16 -3.42
CA THR A 123 12.69 2.93 -4.31
C THR A 123 12.05 4.28 -4.67
N ILE A 124 10.76 4.29 -4.97
CA ILE A 124 10.03 5.51 -5.28
C ILE A 124 10.02 6.46 -4.09
N ILE A 125 9.66 5.95 -2.92
CA ILE A 125 9.60 6.76 -1.70
C ILE A 125 10.99 7.32 -1.37
N SER A 126 12.03 6.52 -1.48
CA SER A 126 13.41 6.96 -1.24
C SER A 126 13.83 8.06 -2.20
N ASN A 127 13.38 7.99 -3.45
CA ASN A 127 13.68 9.00 -4.45
C ASN A 127 13.07 10.36 -4.10
N LEU A 128 11.98 10.37 -3.36
CA LEU A 128 11.32 11.61 -2.94
C LEU A 128 12.00 12.26 -1.73
N LYS A 129 13.01 11.62 -1.15
CA LYS A 129 13.84 12.14 -0.06
C LYS A 129 13.03 12.61 1.15
N VAL A 130 12.12 11.75 1.60
CA VAL A 130 11.27 12.02 2.74
C VAL A 130 11.85 11.40 4.00
N ASP A 131 11.34 11.81 5.17
CA ASP A 131 11.74 11.26 6.46
C ASP A 131 11.00 9.93 6.70
N LEU A 132 11.59 8.83 6.22
CA LEU A 132 11.00 7.49 6.37
C LEU A 132 10.80 7.11 7.82
N LYS A 133 11.78 7.43 8.67
CA LYS A 133 11.71 7.09 10.09
C LYS A 133 10.56 7.83 10.77
N GLY A 134 10.36 9.08 10.44
CA GLY A 134 9.24 9.86 10.96
C GLY A 134 7.91 9.31 10.51
N ILE A 135 7.79 8.92 9.24
CA ILE A 135 6.58 8.31 8.72
C ILE A 135 6.26 7.02 9.49
N LYS A 136 7.24 6.13 9.64
CA LYS A 136 7.05 4.88 10.40
C LYS A 136 6.61 5.16 11.82
N THR A 137 7.24 6.11 12.49
CA THR A 137 6.91 6.45 13.88
C THR A 137 5.45 6.90 13.99
N GLU A 138 5.00 7.76 13.09
CA GLU A 138 3.62 8.23 13.12
C GLU A 138 2.61 7.11 12.86
N ILE A 139 2.92 6.23 11.91
CA ILE A 139 2.05 5.09 11.60
C ILE A 139 1.98 4.14 12.80
N ILE A 140 3.12 3.81 13.41
CA ILE A 140 3.15 2.92 14.57
C ILE A 140 2.38 3.52 15.74
N ASN A 141 2.54 4.82 15.99
CA ASN A 141 1.79 5.49 17.06
C ASN A 141 0.28 5.43 16.81
N TYR A 142 -0.14 5.61 15.57
CA TYR A 142 -1.55 5.51 15.21
C TYR A 142 -2.08 4.10 15.44
N ILE A 143 -1.35 3.08 15.01
CA ILE A 143 -1.74 1.68 15.19
C ILE A 143 -1.90 1.36 16.68
N ASN A 144 -0.96 1.82 17.52
CA ASN A 144 -0.99 1.55 18.95
C ASN A 144 -2.15 2.23 19.69
N LYS A 145 -2.61 3.36 19.16
CA LYS A 145 -3.70 4.12 19.79
C LYS A 145 -5.09 3.65 19.39
N ASN A 146 -5.20 2.92 18.28
CA ASN A 146 -6.49 2.58 17.71
C ASN A 146 -6.73 1.08 17.77
N ASP A 147 -7.92 0.69 18.21
CA ASP A 147 -8.32 -0.71 18.20
C ASP A 147 -8.84 -1.07 16.82
N ILE A 148 -8.13 -1.93 16.11
CA ILE A 148 -8.51 -2.40 14.77
C ILE A 148 -8.93 -3.86 14.81
N ASN A 149 -9.32 -4.36 15.97
CA ASN A 149 -9.71 -5.76 16.14
C ASN A 149 -11.18 -6.02 15.82
N ASP A 150 -11.99 -4.97 15.84
CA ASP A 150 -13.41 -5.09 15.50
C ASP A 150 -13.61 -4.73 14.04
N ALA A 151 -14.10 -5.68 13.26
CA ALA A 151 -14.34 -5.48 11.84
C ALA A 151 -15.28 -4.31 11.54
N LYS A 152 -16.17 -3.97 12.45
CA LYS A 152 -17.10 -2.86 12.27
C LYS A 152 -16.44 -1.48 12.30
N GLN A 153 -15.28 -1.37 12.89
CA GLN A 153 -14.53 -0.11 12.90
C GLN A 153 -14.01 0.25 11.52
N LEU A 154 -14.16 -0.64 10.58
CA LEU A 154 -13.47 -0.58 9.31
C LEU A 154 -14.41 -0.18 8.16
N GLU A 155 -15.64 0.06 8.50
CA GLU A 155 -16.67 0.49 7.53
C GLU A 155 -16.68 2.01 7.34
#